data_11d1bea843c5de4b342d40f7b20f1f8a
#
_entry.id   11d1bea843c5de4b342d40f7b20f1f8a
#
_cell.length_a   1.000
_cell.length_b   1.000
_cell.length_c   1.000
_cell.angle_alpha   90.00
_cell.angle_beta   90.00
_cell.angle_gamma   90.00
#
_symmetry.space_group_name_H-M   'P 1'
#
loop_
_entity.id
_entity.type
_entity.pdbx_description
1 polymer ?
#
loop_
_entity_poly.entity_id
_entity_poly.type
_entity_poly.pdbx_seq_one_letter_code
_entity_poly.pdbx_strand_id
1 'polypeptide(L)'
;IVGREARKTVLSGLPKLKNKYEADIIIINIENAAGGRGVTPKIAEQFFDAGVDVLTTGNHVWDQREIIKYITDSNSLLRPINMPEGTPGLGKTSLVLDDGRIILIINAMCNLFMPKNDFVFRSIEESLLNLELGNDYNAIFIDLHGEATSEKIAIANYFDGKVSAIVGTHTHVPTSDARILPNGTAFQTDVGMCGNYDSVIGMEKSLAIDRFFSKKSHLTVAEGEITICGVCVETDDYSGKSLSIEPIRIGGVLTPTWLNIVNIGGIYGWPF
;
A
#
# COMPACT_ATOMS: atom_id res chain seq x y z
N ILE A 1 -6.23 -0.53 4.26
CA ILE A 1 -7.04 -1.30 5.23
C ILE A 1 -8.41 -0.66 5.37
N VAL A 2 -9.50 -1.44 5.26
CA VAL A 2 -10.87 -0.91 5.28
C VAL A 2 -11.64 -1.43 6.49
N GLY A 3 -11.83 -0.55 7.50
CA GLY A 3 -12.68 -0.79 8.66
C GLY A 3 -12.09 -1.66 9.77
N ARG A 4 -12.94 -1.95 10.77
CA ARG A 4 -12.53 -2.55 12.04
C ARG A 4 -12.10 -4.02 11.92
N GLU A 5 -12.88 -4.82 11.21
CA GLU A 5 -12.60 -6.26 11.11
C GLU A 5 -11.33 -6.52 10.29
N ALA A 6 -11.10 -5.73 9.22
CA ALA A 6 -9.86 -5.79 8.47
C ALA A 6 -8.64 -5.45 9.35
N ARG A 7 -8.74 -4.41 10.20
CA ARG A 7 -7.67 -4.10 11.17
C ARG A 7 -7.34 -5.29 12.07
N LYS A 8 -8.36 -5.90 12.68
CA LYS A 8 -8.15 -7.06 13.56
C LYS A 8 -7.50 -8.23 12.84
N THR A 9 -8.00 -8.53 11.63
CA THR A 9 -7.48 -9.64 10.84
C THR A 9 -6.03 -9.41 10.43
N VAL A 10 -5.69 -8.20 9.97
CA VAL A 10 -4.31 -7.85 9.61
C VAL A 10 -3.42 -7.92 10.85
N LEU A 11 -3.76 -7.24 11.95
CA LEU A 11 -2.95 -7.23 13.18
C LEU A 11 -2.69 -8.65 13.70
N SER A 12 -3.69 -9.53 13.68
CA SER A 12 -3.51 -10.93 14.09
C SER A 12 -2.68 -11.76 13.12
N GLY A 13 -2.68 -11.41 11.83
CA GLY A 13 -1.93 -12.10 10.78
C GLY A 13 -0.48 -11.63 10.62
N LEU A 14 -0.15 -10.41 11.06
CA LEU A 14 1.17 -9.79 10.85
C LEU A 14 2.35 -10.66 11.30
N PRO A 15 2.37 -11.27 12.52
CA PRO A 15 3.52 -12.07 12.94
C PRO A 15 3.77 -13.27 12.02
N LYS A 16 2.67 -13.91 11.55
CA LYS A 16 2.78 -15.05 10.63
C LYS A 16 3.28 -14.63 9.25
N LEU A 17 2.84 -13.48 8.77
CA LEU A 17 3.28 -12.93 7.47
C LEU A 17 4.74 -12.50 7.54
N LYS A 18 5.14 -11.78 8.60
CA LYS A 18 6.53 -11.38 8.82
C LYS A 18 7.47 -12.58 8.81
N ASN A 19 7.13 -13.61 9.59
CA ASN A 19 7.95 -14.81 9.66
C ASN A 19 7.98 -15.60 8.35
N LYS A 20 6.86 -15.65 7.62
CA LYS A 20 6.79 -16.40 6.37
C LYS A 20 7.65 -15.79 5.27
N TYR A 21 7.62 -14.46 5.16
CA TYR A 21 8.37 -13.73 4.14
C TYR A 21 9.74 -13.27 4.64
N GLU A 22 10.09 -13.57 5.90
CA GLU A 22 11.33 -13.09 6.53
C GLU A 22 11.51 -11.58 6.32
N ALA A 23 10.38 -10.84 6.43
CA ALA A 23 10.34 -9.43 6.08
C ALA A 23 11.15 -8.57 7.05
N ASP A 24 12.11 -7.82 6.52
CA ASP A 24 12.89 -6.83 7.28
C ASP A 24 12.01 -5.67 7.72
N ILE A 25 11.13 -5.18 6.82
CA ILE A 25 10.23 -4.05 7.06
C ILE A 25 8.78 -4.37 6.67
N ILE A 26 7.85 -3.75 7.37
CA ILE A 26 6.41 -3.83 7.10
C ILE A 26 5.87 -2.42 6.87
N ILE A 27 5.34 -2.18 5.68
CA ILE A 27 4.67 -0.93 5.30
C ILE A 27 3.19 -1.22 5.11
N ILE A 28 2.31 -0.41 5.72
CA ILE A 28 0.86 -0.60 5.61
C ILE A 28 0.18 0.70 5.22
N ASN A 29 -0.63 0.67 4.15
CA ASN A 29 -1.56 1.75 3.87
C ASN A 29 -2.80 1.61 4.77
N ILE A 30 -3.00 2.61 5.65
CA ILE A 30 -4.09 2.63 6.63
C ILE A 30 -5.16 3.69 6.35
N GLU A 31 -5.16 4.25 5.16
CA GLU A 31 -6.01 5.37 4.78
C GLU A 31 -7.48 5.22 5.18
N ASN A 32 -8.04 4.00 5.09
CA ASN A 32 -9.46 3.73 5.33
C ASN A 32 -9.72 2.94 6.63
N ALA A 33 -8.77 2.94 7.54
CA ALA A 33 -8.81 2.13 8.75
C ALA A 33 -9.87 2.59 9.78
N ALA A 34 -10.22 3.88 9.83
CA ALA A 34 -11.20 4.42 10.76
C ALA A 34 -12.62 4.41 10.16
N GLY A 35 -13.30 3.26 10.26
CA GLY A 35 -14.69 3.14 9.77
C GLY A 35 -14.85 3.32 8.27
N GLY A 36 -13.81 3.05 7.48
CA GLY A 36 -13.81 3.15 6.03
C GLY A 36 -13.23 4.46 5.48
N ARG A 37 -12.86 5.43 6.34
CA ARG A 37 -12.26 6.71 5.92
C ARG A 37 -11.35 7.29 6.99
N GLY A 38 -10.14 7.63 6.58
CA GLY A 38 -9.13 8.22 7.45
C GLY A 38 -8.56 7.25 8.48
N VAL A 39 -7.74 7.79 9.36
CA VAL A 39 -7.07 7.08 10.44
C VAL A 39 -7.07 7.95 11.70
N THR A 40 -7.17 7.31 12.88
CA THR A 40 -7.05 8.00 14.17
C THR A 40 -5.68 7.71 14.80
N PRO A 41 -5.17 8.55 15.71
CA PRO A 41 -3.92 8.30 16.43
C PRO A 41 -3.91 6.91 17.08
N LYS A 42 -4.99 6.56 17.80
CA LYS A 42 -5.12 5.26 18.45
C LYS A 42 -5.02 4.08 17.48
N ILE A 43 -5.54 4.23 16.25
CA ILE A 43 -5.43 3.19 15.23
C ILE A 43 -3.99 3.10 14.72
N ALA A 44 -3.32 4.22 14.48
CA ALA A 44 -1.93 4.23 14.06
C ALA A 44 -1.02 3.55 15.09
N GLU A 45 -1.18 3.90 16.37
CA GLU A 45 -0.43 3.29 17.48
C GLU A 45 -0.60 1.78 17.55
N GLN A 46 -1.84 1.25 17.34
CA GLN A 46 -2.07 -0.20 17.32
C GLN A 46 -1.24 -0.94 16.26
N PHE A 47 -0.99 -0.32 15.11
CA PHE A 47 -0.15 -0.90 14.07
C PHE A 47 1.34 -0.81 14.41
N PHE A 48 1.79 0.32 14.94
CA PHE A 48 3.18 0.47 15.40
C PHE A 48 3.49 -0.49 16.56
N ASP A 49 2.60 -0.63 17.54
CA ASP A 49 2.73 -1.58 18.65
C ASP A 49 2.79 -3.04 18.16
N ALA A 50 2.17 -3.34 17.01
CA ALA A 50 2.21 -4.66 16.38
C ALA A 50 3.46 -4.89 15.51
N GLY A 51 4.40 -3.93 15.46
CA GLY A 51 5.66 -4.04 14.72
C GLY A 51 5.58 -3.65 13.24
N VAL A 52 4.65 -2.75 12.89
CA VAL A 52 4.65 -2.08 11.58
C VAL A 52 5.63 -0.92 11.63
N ASP A 53 6.48 -0.80 10.62
CA ASP A 53 7.57 0.17 10.60
C ASP A 53 7.12 1.52 10.04
N VAL A 54 6.30 1.51 8.97
CA VAL A 54 5.78 2.72 8.32
C VAL A 54 4.31 2.55 7.95
N LEU A 55 3.54 3.60 8.20
CA LEU A 55 2.17 3.72 7.78
C LEU A 55 2.05 4.78 6.67
N THR A 56 1.38 4.42 5.58
CA THR A 56 1.07 5.31 4.47
C THR A 56 -0.42 5.61 4.43
N THR A 57 -0.78 6.68 3.74
CA THR A 57 -2.16 7.15 3.60
C THR A 57 -2.47 7.55 2.15
N GLY A 58 -3.50 8.33 1.93
CA GLY A 58 -3.91 8.83 0.62
C GLY A 58 -4.84 10.05 0.76
N ASN A 59 -5.85 10.15 -0.10
CA ASN A 59 -6.75 11.30 -0.15
C ASN A 59 -7.68 11.46 1.07
N HIS A 60 -7.87 10.40 1.86
CA HIS A 60 -8.70 10.43 3.07
C HIS A 60 -7.92 10.69 4.37
N VAL A 61 -6.63 11.02 4.29
CA VAL A 61 -5.77 11.22 5.48
C VAL A 61 -6.37 12.20 6.49
N TRP A 62 -7.11 13.22 6.03
CA TRP A 62 -7.69 14.27 6.88
C TRP A 62 -9.13 14.02 7.32
N ASP A 63 -9.73 12.89 6.96
CA ASP A 63 -11.15 12.63 7.29
C ASP A 63 -11.39 12.44 8.80
N GLN A 64 -10.33 12.12 9.56
CA GLN A 64 -10.32 12.11 11.03
C GLN A 64 -9.46 13.28 11.53
N ARG A 65 -10.08 14.36 11.99
CA ARG A 65 -9.35 15.60 12.34
C ARG A 65 -8.30 15.44 13.43
N GLU A 66 -8.47 14.49 14.33
CA GLU A 66 -7.53 14.22 15.42
C GLU A 66 -6.16 13.75 14.92
N ILE A 67 -6.07 13.25 13.67
CA ILE A 67 -4.80 12.80 13.08
C ILE A 67 -3.84 13.97 12.82
N ILE A 68 -4.34 15.19 12.61
CA ILE A 68 -3.54 16.34 12.19
C ILE A 68 -2.39 16.61 13.18
N LYS A 69 -2.68 16.63 14.47
CA LYS A 69 -1.64 16.81 15.49
C LYS A 69 -0.67 15.63 15.52
N TYR A 70 -1.19 14.42 15.48
CA TYR A 70 -0.40 13.20 15.57
C TYR A 70 0.58 13.04 14.39
N ILE A 71 0.12 13.25 13.16
CA ILE A 71 0.94 13.12 11.96
C ILE A 71 2.05 14.18 11.89
N THR A 72 1.84 15.35 12.52
CA THR A 72 2.85 16.42 12.59
C THR A 72 4.07 15.98 13.40
N ASP A 73 3.83 15.21 14.45
CA ASP A 73 4.88 14.75 15.38
C ASP A 73 5.43 13.36 15.00
N SER A 74 4.81 12.68 14.01
CA SER A 74 5.19 11.32 13.59
C SER A 74 6.19 11.33 12.44
N ASN A 75 7.25 10.53 12.59
CA ASN A 75 8.21 10.27 11.51
C ASN A 75 7.85 9.06 10.64
N SER A 76 6.91 8.21 11.07
CA SER A 76 6.57 6.93 10.42
C SER A 76 5.12 6.84 9.93
N LEU A 77 4.29 7.89 10.14
CA LEU A 77 2.99 8.02 9.49
C LEU A 77 3.09 9.05 8.38
N LEU A 78 2.98 8.59 7.14
CA LEU A 78 3.18 9.42 5.95
C LEU A 78 1.87 9.84 5.30
N ARG A 79 1.81 11.11 4.87
CA ARG A 79 0.81 11.61 3.92
C ARG A 79 1.42 11.67 2.52
N PRO A 80 0.62 11.80 1.44
CA PRO A 80 1.19 12.00 0.11
C PRO A 80 2.14 13.21 0.05
N ILE A 81 3.33 12.97 -0.55
CA ILE A 81 4.42 13.95 -0.57
C ILE A 81 4.08 15.20 -1.39
N ASN A 82 3.27 15.01 -2.42
CA ASN A 82 2.82 16.07 -3.33
C ASN A 82 1.55 16.80 -2.86
N MET A 83 1.23 16.75 -1.58
CA MET A 83 0.27 17.69 -0.98
C MET A 83 0.88 19.10 -0.93
N PRO A 84 0.06 20.17 -0.95
CA PRO A 84 0.54 21.56 -0.97
C PRO A 84 1.55 21.86 0.14
N GLU A 85 2.45 22.78 -0.13
CA GLU A 85 3.44 23.25 0.85
C GLU A 85 2.77 23.72 2.14
N GLY A 86 3.38 23.42 3.30
CA GLY A 86 2.84 23.71 4.62
C GLY A 86 1.81 22.69 5.14
N THR A 87 1.48 21.66 4.36
CA THR A 87 0.63 20.56 4.84
C THR A 87 1.30 19.82 5.98
N PRO A 88 0.63 19.55 7.12
CA PRO A 88 1.20 18.85 8.26
C PRO A 88 1.72 17.45 7.94
N GLY A 89 2.76 16.99 8.64
CA GLY A 89 3.33 15.65 8.52
C GLY A 89 4.31 15.50 7.36
N LEU A 90 4.91 14.32 7.27
CA LEU A 90 5.92 13.98 6.29
C LEU A 90 5.33 13.18 5.12
N GLY A 91 5.94 13.31 3.93
CA GLY A 91 5.60 12.52 2.75
C GLY A 91 6.62 11.41 2.46
N LYS A 92 7.77 11.42 3.16
CA LYS A 92 8.81 10.40 3.08
C LYS A 92 9.52 10.25 4.41
N THR A 93 10.10 9.07 4.62
CA THR A 93 10.93 8.76 5.79
C THR A 93 12.03 7.77 5.42
N SER A 94 13.12 7.79 6.18
CA SER A 94 14.20 6.82 6.06
C SER A 94 14.25 5.96 7.32
N LEU A 95 14.36 4.65 7.12
CA LEU A 95 14.59 3.68 8.18
C LEU A 95 16.03 3.17 8.10
N VAL A 96 16.68 3.04 9.25
CA VAL A 96 17.97 2.36 9.37
C VAL A 96 17.70 1.03 10.07
N LEU A 97 18.00 -0.07 9.40
CA LEU A 97 17.86 -1.42 9.94
C LEU A 97 18.99 -1.75 10.89
N ASP A 98 18.83 -2.79 11.72
CA ASP A 98 19.83 -3.22 12.72
C ASP A 98 21.19 -3.61 12.09
N ASP A 99 21.16 -4.06 10.83
CA ASP A 99 22.36 -4.41 10.05
C ASP A 99 23.01 -3.23 9.32
N GLY A 100 22.42 -2.03 9.46
CA GLY A 100 22.93 -0.77 8.89
C GLY A 100 22.37 -0.45 7.50
N ARG A 101 21.54 -1.31 6.88
CA ARG A 101 20.84 -0.98 5.62
C ARG A 101 19.90 0.21 5.84
N ILE A 102 19.85 1.08 4.84
CA ILE A 102 18.99 2.29 4.87
C ILE A 102 17.92 2.16 3.80
N ILE A 103 16.66 2.31 4.20
CA ILE A 103 15.50 2.18 3.32
C ILE A 103 14.74 3.51 3.28
N LEU A 104 14.50 4.04 2.08
CA LEU A 104 13.65 5.22 1.88
C LEU A 104 12.23 4.79 1.52
N ILE A 105 11.26 5.30 2.25
CA ILE A 105 9.83 5.11 1.96
C ILE A 105 9.22 6.45 1.58
N ILE A 106 8.52 6.48 0.45
CA ILE A 106 7.80 7.64 -0.08
C ILE A 106 6.32 7.27 -0.24
N ASN A 107 5.44 8.12 0.24
CA ASN A 107 4.02 8.07 -0.08
C ASN A 107 3.73 9.17 -1.10
N ALA A 108 3.17 8.83 -2.25
CA ALA A 108 2.84 9.77 -3.32
C ALA A 108 1.40 9.58 -3.80
N MET A 109 0.77 10.63 -4.35
CA MET A 109 -0.60 10.55 -4.85
C MET A 109 -0.66 11.02 -6.30
N CYS A 110 -1.30 10.22 -7.17
CA CYS A 110 -1.58 10.56 -8.55
C CYS A 110 -2.39 11.86 -8.67
N ASN A 111 -2.43 12.44 -9.87
CA ASN A 111 -3.19 13.67 -10.12
C ASN A 111 -4.53 13.42 -10.83
N LEU A 112 -4.59 12.38 -11.72
CA LEU A 112 -5.80 12.11 -12.49
C LEU A 112 -6.91 11.54 -11.60
N PHE A 113 -8.08 12.21 -11.62
CA PHE A 113 -9.27 11.86 -10.82
C PHE A 113 -9.08 11.93 -9.31
N MET A 114 -7.98 12.52 -8.84
CA MET A 114 -7.65 12.70 -7.45
C MET A 114 -7.86 14.16 -7.00
N PRO A 115 -7.92 14.45 -5.68
CA PRO A 115 -7.91 15.81 -5.19
C PRO A 115 -6.72 16.61 -5.74
N LYS A 116 -6.87 17.93 -5.87
CA LYS A 116 -5.82 18.80 -6.40
C LYS A 116 -4.57 18.75 -5.52
N ASN A 117 -3.47 18.33 -6.10
CA ASN A 117 -2.14 18.25 -5.50
C ASN A 117 -1.10 18.81 -6.47
N ASP A 118 0.14 18.95 -6.00
CA ASP A 118 1.27 19.25 -6.85
C ASP A 118 1.55 18.09 -7.83
N PHE A 119 2.28 18.37 -8.91
CA PHE A 119 2.52 17.40 -9.95
C PHE A 119 3.40 16.25 -9.46
N VAL A 120 2.84 15.04 -9.41
CA VAL A 120 3.41 13.87 -8.74
C VAL A 120 4.79 13.49 -9.27
N PHE A 121 5.02 13.54 -10.61
CA PHE A 121 6.33 13.23 -11.20
C PHE A 121 7.42 14.13 -10.63
N ARG A 122 7.15 15.46 -10.59
CA ARG A 122 8.11 16.44 -10.05
C ARG A 122 8.38 16.22 -8.57
N SER A 123 7.35 15.98 -7.78
CA SER A 123 7.52 15.77 -6.33
C SER A 123 8.32 14.52 -6.01
N ILE A 124 8.17 13.44 -6.81
CA ILE A 124 9.01 12.25 -6.69
C ILE A 124 10.44 12.57 -7.16
N GLU A 125 10.64 13.25 -8.30
CA GLU A 125 11.98 13.65 -8.78
C GLU A 125 12.73 14.48 -7.73
N GLU A 126 12.07 15.49 -7.18
CA GLU A 126 12.66 16.35 -6.13
C GLU A 126 13.00 15.55 -4.87
N SER A 127 12.21 14.50 -4.56
CA SER A 127 12.47 13.61 -3.43
C SER A 127 13.67 12.69 -3.64
N LEU A 128 13.98 12.38 -4.90
CA LEU A 128 15.09 11.53 -5.32
C LEU A 128 16.31 12.34 -5.79
N LEU A 129 16.25 13.68 -5.75
CA LEU A 129 17.32 14.53 -6.24
C LEU A 129 18.63 14.27 -5.47
N ASN A 130 19.71 13.99 -6.20
CA ASN A 130 21.03 13.65 -5.67
C ASN A 130 21.06 12.36 -4.82
N LEU A 131 20.09 11.48 -4.97
CA LEU A 131 20.06 10.16 -4.33
C LEU A 131 20.31 9.09 -5.39
N GLU A 132 21.13 8.11 -5.04
CA GLU A 132 21.46 6.97 -5.90
C GLU A 132 21.07 5.66 -5.20
N LEU A 133 20.20 4.87 -5.87
CA LEU A 133 19.80 3.56 -5.41
C LEU A 133 21.00 2.61 -5.39
N GLY A 134 21.18 1.87 -4.30
CA GLY A 134 22.32 0.98 -4.06
C GLY A 134 23.55 1.68 -3.47
N ASN A 135 23.59 3.03 -3.46
CA ASN A 135 24.69 3.81 -2.87
C ASN A 135 24.23 4.56 -1.63
N ASP A 136 23.24 5.43 -1.74
CA ASP A 136 22.70 6.21 -0.61
C ASP A 136 21.62 5.44 0.16
N TYR A 137 20.87 4.58 -0.54
CA TYR A 137 19.82 3.75 0.01
C TYR A 137 19.91 2.33 -0.54
N ASN A 138 19.81 1.33 0.34
CA ASN A 138 19.76 -0.08 -0.02
C ASN A 138 18.43 -0.48 -0.69
N ALA A 139 17.35 0.25 -0.37
CA ALA A 139 16.09 0.17 -1.11
C ALA A 139 15.32 1.49 -1.05
N ILE A 140 14.53 1.76 -2.09
CA ILE A 140 13.60 2.89 -2.17
C ILE A 140 12.23 2.35 -2.56
N PHE A 141 11.24 2.53 -1.68
CA PHE A 141 9.88 2.08 -1.87
C PHE A 141 8.92 3.26 -2.03
N ILE A 142 8.02 3.19 -3.01
CA ILE A 142 6.97 4.19 -3.23
C ILE A 142 5.59 3.54 -3.11
N ASP A 143 4.76 3.98 -2.14
CA ASP A 143 3.31 3.78 -2.16
C ASP A 143 2.68 4.86 -3.04
N LEU A 144 2.16 4.45 -4.21
CA LEU A 144 1.59 5.33 -5.21
C LEU A 144 0.05 5.25 -5.18
N HIS A 145 -0.55 6.16 -4.45
CA HIS A 145 -1.98 6.23 -4.23
C HIS A 145 -2.71 6.94 -5.38
N GLY A 146 -3.62 6.28 -6.09
CA GLY A 146 -4.33 6.92 -7.20
C GLY A 146 -5.31 6.05 -7.95
N GLU A 147 -6.21 6.70 -8.71
CA GLU A 147 -7.30 6.05 -9.45
C GLU A 147 -6.82 5.51 -10.81
N ALA A 148 -6.12 6.33 -11.61
CA ALA A 148 -5.84 6.01 -12.99
C ALA A 148 -4.69 5.00 -13.16
N THR A 149 -4.99 3.84 -13.72
CA THR A 149 -3.99 2.79 -14.01
C THR A 149 -2.90 3.28 -14.96
N SER A 150 -3.27 4.05 -15.99
CA SER A 150 -2.32 4.59 -16.96
C SER A 150 -1.32 5.56 -16.36
N GLU A 151 -1.74 6.39 -15.40
CA GLU A 151 -0.84 7.29 -14.68
C GLU A 151 0.14 6.52 -13.80
N LYS A 152 -0.35 5.52 -13.04
CA LYS A 152 0.50 4.64 -12.22
C LYS A 152 1.56 3.92 -13.07
N ILE A 153 1.16 3.35 -14.20
CA ILE A 153 2.07 2.67 -15.12
C ILE A 153 3.09 3.65 -15.72
N ALA A 154 2.66 4.86 -16.10
CA ALA A 154 3.55 5.89 -16.63
C ALA A 154 4.62 6.30 -15.60
N ILE A 155 4.21 6.55 -14.34
CA ILE A 155 5.12 6.88 -13.24
C ILE A 155 6.11 5.73 -13.01
N ALA A 156 5.63 4.49 -12.97
CA ALA A 156 6.49 3.34 -12.75
C ALA A 156 7.56 3.19 -13.84
N ASN A 157 7.19 3.36 -15.11
CA ASN A 157 8.15 3.30 -16.21
C ASN A 157 9.13 4.49 -16.20
N TYR A 158 8.70 5.68 -15.79
CA TYR A 158 9.56 6.86 -15.72
C TYR A 158 10.64 6.74 -14.62
N PHE A 159 10.30 6.09 -13.52
CA PHE A 159 11.23 5.88 -12.39
C PHE A 159 11.86 4.47 -12.39
N ASP A 160 11.67 3.67 -13.46
CA ASP A 160 12.24 2.33 -13.57
C ASP A 160 13.77 2.37 -13.48
N GLY A 161 14.30 1.60 -12.52
CA GLY A 161 15.72 1.53 -12.18
C GLY A 161 16.22 2.63 -11.23
N LYS A 162 15.39 3.63 -10.90
CA LYS A 162 15.72 4.69 -9.94
C LYS A 162 15.24 4.36 -8.52
N VAL A 163 14.29 3.44 -8.39
CA VAL A 163 13.71 2.98 -7.12
C VAL A 163 13.55 1.47 -7.14
N SER A 164 13.50 0.86 -5.96
CA SER A 164 13.33 -0.59 -5.82
C SER A 164 11.93 -1.03 -6.20
N ALA A 165 10.90 -0.36 -5.67
CA ALA A 165 9.52 -0.74 -5.91
C ALA A 165 8.57 0.46 -5.95
N ILE A 166 7.57 0.36 -6.84
CA ILE A 166 6.40 1.25 -6.89
C ILE A 166 5.15 0.38 -6.79
N VAL A 167 4.40 0.57 -5.73
CA VAL A 167 3.22 -0.24 -5.42
C VAL A 167 1.99 0.66 -5.39
N GLY A 168 1.02 0.36 -6.26
CA GLY A 168 -0.22 1.14 -6.35
C GLY A 168 -1.22 0.80 -5.26
N THR A 169 -1.97 1.81 -4.81
CA THR A 169 -3.08 1.72 -3.85
C THR A 169 -4.25 2.59 -4.32
N HIS A 170 -5.36 2.62 -3.63
CA HIS A 170 -6.56 3.42 -3.81
C HIS A 170 -7.77 2.68 -4.39
N THR A 171 -7.63 1.90 -5.48
CA THR A 171 -8.81 1.35 -6.18
C THR A 171 -9.51 0.25 -5.40
N HIS A 172 -8.86 -0.29 -4.38
CA HIS A 172 -9.31 -1.42 -3.57
C HIS A 172 -9.38 -2.77 -4.32
N VAL A 173 -9.00 -2.81 -5.60
CA VAL A 173 -9.05 -4.02 -6.42
C VAL A 173 -7.64 -4.46 -6.80
N PRO A 174 -7.20 -5.68 -6.38
CA PRO A 174 -5.86 -6.14 -6.70
C PRO A 174 -5.74 -6.43 -8.20
N THR A 175 -4.72 -5.83 -8.83
CA THR A 175 -4.42 -6.06 -10.25
C THR A 175 -3.52 -7.28 -10.45
N SER A 176 -3.54 -7.84 -11.65
CA SER A 176 -2.78 -9.06 -11.98
C SER A 176 -1.44 -8.76 -12.70
N ASP A 177 -0.94 -7.54 -12.59
CA ASP A 177 0.18 -7.02 -13.38
C ASP A 177 1.50 -6.89 -12.61
N ALA A 178 1.61 -7.56 -11.46
CA ALA A 178 2.84 -7.59 -10.66
C ALA A 178 4.02 -8.12 -11.49
N ARG A 179 5.09 -7.34 -11.59
CA ARG A 179 6.28 -7.67 -12.38
C ARG A 179 7.48 -6.84 -11.96
N ILE A 180 8.66 -7.25 -12.37
CA ILE A 180 9.85 -6.42 -12.36
C ILE A 180 9.97 -5.73 -13.73
N LEU A 181 10.13 -4.42 -13.73
CA LEU A 181 10.35 -3.62 -14.94
C LEU A 181 11.78 -3.82 -15.48
N PRO A 182 12.04 -3.48 -16.76
CA PRO A 182 13.31 -3.81 -17.42
C PRO A 182 14.58 -3.32 -16.72
N ASN A 183 14.52 -2.21 -15.95
CA ASN A 183 15.68 -1.67 -15.24
C ASN A 183 15.73 -2.09 -13.75
N GLY A 184 14.79 -2.94 -13.29
CA GLY A 184 14.84 -3.58 -11.99
C GLY A 184 13.90 -3.01 -10.92
N THR A 185 12.95 -2.15 -11.27
CA THR A 185 11.91 -1.71 -10.33
C THR A 185 10.76 -2.71 -10.28
N ALA A 186 10.40 -3.20 -9.08
CA ALA A 186 9.17 -3.97 -8.90
C ALA A 186 7.95 -3.07 -9.01
N PHE A 187 6.90 -3.54 -9.69
CA PHE A 187 5.68 -2.77 -9.90
C PHE A 187 4.42 -3.62 -9.87
N GLN A 188 3.38 -3.10 -9.22
CA GLN A 188 2.00 -3.55 -9.35
C GLN A 188 1.08 -2.34 -9.35
N THR A 189 0.12 -2.29 -10.30
CA THR A 189 -0.78 -1.14 -10.48
C THR A 189 -1.67 -0.89 -9.25
N ASP A 190 -2.18 -1.92 -8.60
CA ASP A 190 -2.88 -1.81 -7.31
C ASP A 190 -2.78 -3.14 -6.55
N VAL A 191 -2.41 -3.09 -5.29
CA VAL A 191 -2.30 -4.29 -4.45
C VAL A 191 -3.63 -4.76 -3.89
N GLY A 192 -4.68 -3.95 -4.03
CA GLY A 192 -5.99 -4.19 -3.45
C GLY A 192 -6.12 -3.76 -2.00
N MET A 193 -7.29 -4.00 -1.42
CA MET A 193 -7.57 -3.68 -0.03
C MET A 193 -7.39 -4.89 0.89
N CYS A 194 -7.06 -4.64 2.16
CA CYS A 194 -7.40 -5.56 3.21
C CYS A 194 -8.83 -5.24 3.67
N GLY A 195 -9.77 -6.12 3.35
CA GLY A 195 -11.19 -5.86 3.56
C GLY A 195 -12.10 -6.99 3.10
N ASN A 196 -13.40 -6.80 3.24
CA ASN A 196 -14.40 -7.72 2.71
C ASN A 196 -14.60 -7.46 1.22
N TYR A 197 -14.38 -8.46 0.37
CA TYR A 197 -14.60 -8.38 -1.09
C TYR A 197 -15.99 -8.80 -1.53
N ASP A 198 -16.82 -9.39 -0.66
CA ASP A 198 -18.25 -9.51 -0.90
C ASP A 198 -18.97 -8.19 -0.62
N SER A 199 -18.56 -7.14 -1.34
CA SER A 199 -18.90 -5.74 -1.11
C SER A 199 -18.73 -4.92 -2.40
N VAL A 200 -19.02 -3.62 -2.34
CA VAL A 200 -18.58 -2.67 -3.38
C VAL A 200 -17.39 -1.91 -2.83
N ILE A 201 -16.19 -2.32 -3.21
CA ILE A 201 -14.91 -1.76 -2.76
C ILE A 201 -14.80 -1.56 -1.24
N GLY A 202 -15.32 -2.51 -0.46
CA GLY A 202 -15.31 -2.50 1.01
C GLY A 202 -16.56 -1.92 1.67
N MET A 203 -17.49 -1.37 0.89
CA MET A 203 -18.76 -0.82 1.39
C MET A 203 -19.91 -1.80 1.21
N GLU A 204 -20.90 -1.74 2.11
CA GLU A 204 -22.09 -2.57 2.07
C GLU A 204 -22.81 -2.42 0.71
N LYS A 205 -23.15 -3.55 0.07
CA LYS A 205 -23.60 -3.63 -1.33
C LYS A 205 -24.84 -2.81 -1.62
N SER A 206 -25.88 -2.95 -0.81
CA SER A 206 -27.16 -2.28 -1.06
C SER A 206 -27.03 -0.77 -0.97
N LEU A 207 -26.32 -0.28 0.06
CA LEU A 207 -26.07 1.16 0.26
C LEU A 207 -25.21 1.75 -0.84
N ALA A 208 -24.21 1.01 -1.31
CA ALA A 208 -23.36 1.44 -2.40
C ALA A 208 -24.09 1.47 -3.73
N ILE A 209 -24.90 0.42 -4.03
CA ILE A 209 -25.74 0.35 -5.24
C ILE A 209 -26.76 1.49 -5.27
N ASP A 210 -27.42 1.76 -4.14
CA ASP A 210 -28.41 2.84 -4.03
C ASP A 210 -27.86 4.22 -4.44
N ARG A 211 -26.56 4.48 -4.24
CA ARG A 211 -25.92 5.73 -4.71
C ARG A 211 -25.92 5.85 -6.23
N PHE A 212 -25.74 4.77 -6.95
CA PHE A 212 -25.79 4.80 -8.41
C PHE A 212 -27.21 5.06 -8.94
N PHE A 213 -28.23 4.77 -8.13
CA PHE A 213 -29.62 5.15 -8.40
C PHE A 213 -30.01 6.50 -7.81
N SER A 214 -29.03 7.34 -7.46
CA SER A 214 -29.23 8.69 -6.88
C SER A 214 -30.04 8.71 -5.58
N LYS A 215 -30.09 7.59 -4.85
CA LYS A 215 -30.70 7.51 -3.55
C LYS A 215 -29.74 8.03 -2.48
N LYS A 216 -30.25 8.77 -1.51
CA LYS A 216 -29.46 9.18 -0.33
C LYS A 216 -29.21 7.97 0.54
N SER A 217 -27.98 7.46 0.56
CA SER A 217 -27.55 6.38 1.44
C SER A 217 -26.29 6.78 2.19
N HIS A 218 -26.21 6.39 3.46
CA HIS A 218 -24.98 6.52 4.25
C HIS A 218 -24.16 5.25 4.09
N LEU A 219 -22.98 5.36 3.46
CA LEU A 219 -22.12 4.20 3.27
C LEU A 219 -21.57 3.68 4.61
N THR A 220 -21.70 2.38 4.83
CA THR A 220 -21.06 1.67 5.93
C THR A 220 -20.10 0.62 5.38
N VAL A 221 -19.08 0.29 6.15
CA VAL A 221 -18.15 -0.78 5.81
C VAL A 221 -18.88 -2.12 5.80
N ALA A 222 -18.63 -2.93 4.78
CA ALA A 222 -19.20 -4.27 4.69
C ALA A 222 -18.63 -5.20 5.78
N GLU A 223 -19.53 -6.00 6.40
CA GLU A 223 -19.17 -7.04 7.34
C GLU A 223 -18.97 -8.38 6.62
N GLY A 224 -18.14 -9.26 7.16
CA GLY A 224 -17.90 -10.60 6.65
C GLY A 224 -16.42 -10.98 6.63
N GLU A 225 -16.09 -12.02 5.85
CA GLU A 225 -14.72 -12.52 5.75
C GLU A 225 -13.77 -11.52 5.11
N ILE A 226 -12.59 -11.38 5.70
CA ILE A 226 -11.58 -10.42 5.26
C ILE A 226 -10.55 -11.11 4.37
N THR A 227 -10.30 -10.53 3.21
CA THR A 227 -9.11 -10.84 2.41
C THR A 227 -8.00 -9.87 2.78
N ILE A 228 -6.81 -10.39 3.06
CA ILE A 228 -5.57 -9.61 3.19
C ILE A 228 -4.94 -9.54 1.80
N CYS A 229 -4.76 -8.33 1.27
CA CYS A 229 -4.03 -8.08 0.03
C CYS A 229 -2.78 -7.24 0.32
N GLY A 230 -1.72 -7.51 -0.44
CA GLY A 230 -0.43 -6.83 -0.37
C GLY A 230 0.56 -7.41 -1.34
N VAL A 231 1.84 -7.06 -1.19
CA VAL A 231 2.96 -7.66 -1.92
C VAL A 231 4.13 -7.89 -0.98
N CYS A 232 4.94 -8.90 -1.27
CA CYS A 232 6.31 -9.01 -0.78
C CYS A 232 7.25 -8.66 -1.94
N VAL A 233 8.23 -7.81 -1.66
CA VAL A 233 9.28 -7.43 -2.61
C VAL A 233 10.62 -7.81 -1.99
N GLU A 234 11.42 -8.55 -2.73
CA GLU A 234 12.79 -8.87 -2.37
C GLU A 234 13.73 -8.01 -3.21
N THR A 235 14.73 -7.41 -2.56
CA THR A 235 15.70 -6.52 -3.22
C THR A 235 17.12 -7.05 -3.05
N ASP A 236 17.98 -6.75 -4.01
CA ASP A 236 19.41 -6.95 -3.90
C ASP A 236 20.04 -5.84 -3.02
N ASP A 237 20.71 -6.23 -1.95
CA ASP A 237 21.23 -5.30 -0.95
C ASP A 237 22.29 -4.32 -1.47
N TYR A 238 22.97 -4.66 -2.59
CA TYR A 238 24.03 -3.84 -3.18
C TYR A 238 23.49 -2.84 -4.20
N SER A 239 22.64 -3.32 -5.12
CA SER A 239 22.11 -2.48 -6.19
C SER A 239 20.79 -1.81 -5.83
N GLY A 240 20.11 -2.29 -4.79
CA GLY A 240 18.76 -1.86 -4.39
C GLY A 240 17.67 -2.28 -5.38
N LYS A 241 18.02 -2.99 -6.47
CA LYS A 241 17.05 -3.45 -7.46
C LYS A 241 16.24 -4.62 -6.95
N SER A 242 15.01 -4.75 -7.42
CA SER A 242 14.16 -5.86 -7.03
C SER A 242 14.56 -7.15 -7.73
N LEU A 243 14.63 -8.23 -6.94
CA LEU A 243 14.85 -9.61 -7.39
C LEU A 243 13.52 -10.33 -7.63
N SER A 244 12.52 -10.05 -6.78
CA SER A 244 11.18 -10.64 -6.90
C SER A 244 10.09 -9.69 -6.44
N ILE A 245 8.86 -9.93 -6.91
CA ILE A 245 7.62 -9.33 -6.40
C ILE A 245 6.57 -10.42 -6.33
N GLU A 246 6.08 -10.73 -5.13
CA GLU A 246 5.06 -11.74 -4.90
C GLU A 246 3.77 -11.10 -4.37
N PRO A 247 2.67 -11.11 -5.15
CA PRO A 247 1.37 -10.66 -4.66
C PRO A 247 0.88 -11.55 -3.52
N ILE A 248 0.39 -10.92 -2.46
CA ILE A 248 -0.22 -11.58 -1.30
C ILE A 248 -1.73 -11.42 -1.40
N ARG A 249 -2.46 -12.55 -1.40
CA ARG A 249 -3.91 -12.56 -1.34
C ARG A 249 -4.37 -13.77 -0.53
N ILE A 250 -4.86 -13.51 0.69
CA ILE A 250 -5.13 -14.54 1.69
C ILE A 250 -6.48 -14.31 2.35
N GLY A 251 -7.25 -15.38 2.49
CA GLY A 251 -8.57 -15.36 3.13
C GLY A 251 -9.66 -14.76 2.28
N GLY A 252 -10.88 -14.68 2.84
CA GLY A 252 -12.05 -14.12 2.20
C GLY A 252 -12.46 -14.84 0.90
N VAL A 253 -13.11 -14.10 0.02
CA VAL A 253 -13.78 -14.66 -1.19
C VAL A 253 -12.90 -14.62 -2.44
N LEU A 254 -11.79 -13.90 -2.45
CA LEU A 254 -10.91 -13.87 -3.60
C LEU A 254 -10.06 -15.14 -3.69
N THR A 255 -9.79 -15.58 -4.92
CA THR A 255 -8.86 -16.68 -5.17
C THR A 255 -7.49 -16.33 -4.57
N PRO A 256 -6.95 -17.15 -3.66
CA PRO A 256 -5.64 -16.87 -3.05
C PRO A 256 -4.52 -16.93 -4.09
N THR A 257 -3.48 -16.14 -3.90
CA THR A 257 -2.27 -16.19 -4.73
C THR A 257 -1.44 -17.44 -4.44
N TRP A 258 -1.67 -18.04 -3.27
CA TRP A 258 -1.11 -19.35 -2.94
C TRP A 258 -2.16 -20.42 -3.10
N LEU A 259 -1.95 -21.30 -4.02
CA LEU A 259 -2.52 -22.63 -3.91
C LEU A 259 -1.86 -23.25 -2.67
N ASN A 260 -2.65 -23.47 -1.61
CA ASN A 260 -2.29 -24.49 -0.65
C ASN A 260 -2.18 -25.77 -1.45
N ILE A 261 -0.97 -26.19 -1.81
CA ILE A 261 -0.69 -27.57 -2.25
C ILE A 261 -0.81 -28.43 -1.00
N VAL A 262 -2.02 -28.51 -0.46
CA VAL A 262 -2.44 -29.55 0.47
C VAL A 262 -3.31 -30.47 -0.35
N ASN A 263 -2.69 -31.55 -0.87
CA ASN A 263 -3.32 -32.75 -1.36
C ASN A 263 -4.55 -32.58 -2.26
N ILE A 264 -4.36 -32.22 -3.50
CA ILE A 264 -5.20 -32.80 -4.54
C ILE A 264 -4.32 -33.89 -5.20
N GLY A 265 -4.51 -35.12 -4.77
CA GLY A 265 -4.10 -36.27 -5.57
C GLY A 265 -4.85 -36.22 -6.89
N GLY A 266 -4.20 -35.74 -7.95
CA GLY A 266 -4.79 -35.65 -9.28
C GLY A 266 -4.17 -34.51 -10.08
N ILE A 267 -3.12 -34.82 -10.77
CA ILE A 267 -2.66 -34.36 -12.08
C ILE A 267 -3.25 -33.01 -12.56
N TYR A 268 -2.51 -31.93 -12.43
CA TYR A 268 -2.43 -30.87 -13.43
C TYR A 268 -0.96 -30.44 -13.57
N GLY A 269 -0.24 -31.21 -14.40
CA GLY A 269 0.98 -30.72 -15.03
C GLY A 269 0.56 -29.74 -16.12
N TRP A 270 1.04 -28.51 -16.05
CA TRP A 270 1.12 -27.65 -17.22
C TRP A 270 2.45 -27.99 -17.90
N PRO A 271 2.41 -28.43 -19.16
CA PRO A 271 3.61 -28.54 -19.95
C PRO A 271 3.84 -27.18 -20.64
N PHE A 272 4.77 -26.39 -20.11
CA PHE A 272 5.64 -25.54 -20.94
C PHE A 272 6.84 -25.11 -20.09
#